data_7e239058d650c48252f5a7c6ac7e3450
#
_entry.id   7e239058d650c48252f5a7c6ac7e3450
#
_cell.length_a   1.000
_cell.length_b   1.000
_cell.length_c   1.000
_cell.angle_alpha   90.00
_cell.angle_beta   90.00
_cell.angle_gamma   90.00
#
_symmetry.space_group_name_H-M   'P 1'
#
loop_
_entity.id
_entity.type
_entity.pdbx_description
1 polymer ?
#
loop_
_entity_poly.entity_id
_entity_poly.type
_entity_poly.pdbx_seq_one_letter_code
_entity_poly.pdbx_strand_id
1 'polypeptide(L)'
;MNFDAAAKKVHISVEELCHTVVNHASIDARGAHLYPDKGKVAELLTKRHGLAYTEAVSLSRTVSRGGLFYEVSGVCDGVLREGGKVTACVNGCIGDFTSRITSDMAAESIGRAVAYAYMLAEAESLGTVGFRVTFYHNQNDVKTIEKSYTRAEMEAAFLRLIDLHRPFAALEAERICVRLPAAKAQAFPYREMRQQQRDFMLEVLRAVKYGGKALIEAPTGTGKTMAALYPAVKALGSGYAEKIFFFTSKTTTALAALDAAKKLSATSGIRAIHISAKERCCPIRMRDPMKCTPEKCPRANGHYKRTADAIAEIVTAHKVIDAAAIDACANKYSICPYEFSLDLTEHCDIVICDCNYLIDEAAHFRRYFSSCGEGRPKYIFLFDEAHNLLERAKASFGAELRLSKIRRHGQRDLYEVAVPEGKRRVVVQRCVLLDVVFAPDVLIRSFRVFNSQRKYKFFCLVA
;
A
#
# COMPACT_ATOMS: atom_id res chain seq x y z
N MET A 1 10.03 5.59 2.38
CA MET A 1 10.94 6.74 2.10
C MET A 1 10.51 7.95 2.92
N ASN A 2 11.47 8.67 3.52
CA ASN A 2 11.25 9.93 4.23
C ASN A 2 12.21 10.99 3.67
N PHE A 3 11.72 12.23 3.50
CA PHE A 3 12.49 13.35 2.98
C PHE A 3 12.63 14.45 4.03
N ASP A 4 13.87 14.73 4.44
CA ASP A 4 14.22 15.88 5.26
C ASP A 4 14.50 17.09 4.37
N ALA A 5 13.57 18.05 4.37
CA ALA A 5 13.67 19.26 3.55
C ALA A 5 14.82 20.19 3.98
N ALA A 6 15.13 20.27 5.28
CA ALA A 6 16.19 21.12 5.81
C ALA A 6 17.58 20.61 5.42
N ALA A 7 17.78 19.30 5.50
CA ALA A 7 19.03 18.65 5.14
C ALA A 7 19.12 18.27 3.65
N LYS A 8 18.05 18.42 2.86
CA LYS A 8 17.88 17.88 1.51
C LYS A 8 18.22 16.39 1.45
N LYS A 9 17.75 15.64 2.44
CA LYS A 9 18.15 14.26 2.68
C LYS A 9 16.99 13.29 2.50
N VAL A 10 17.23 12.24 1.73
CA VAL A 10 16.33 11.12 1.51
C VAL A 10 16.76 9.98 2.41
N HIS A 11 15.90 9.55 3.32
CA HIS A 11 16.07 8.34 4.11
C HIS A 11 15.25 7.22 3.48
N ILE A 12 15.91 6.15 3.06
CA ILE A 12 15.26 5.02 2.38
C ILE A 12 15.92 3.69 2.78
N SER A 13 15.13 2.65 2.92
CA SER A 13 15.69 1.31 3.12
C SER A 13 16.16 0.69 1.80
N VAL A 14 17.09 -0.26 1.90
CA VAL A 14 17.55 -1.04 0.71
C VAL A 14 16.38 -1.78 0.07
N GLU A 15 15.48 -2.32 0.89
CA GLU A 15 14.28 -3.03 0.42
C GLU A 15 13.39 -2.09 -0.41
N GLU A 16 13.05 -0.94 0.15
CA GLU A 16 12.17 0.03 -0.51
C GLU A 16 12.81 0.60 -1.78
N LEU A 17 14.11 0.93 -1.75
CA LEU A 17 14.86 1.38 -2.91
C LEU A 17 14.77 0.35 -4.05
N CYS A 18 15.13 -0.90 -3.77
CA CYS A 18 15.14 -1.96 -4.78
C CYS A 18 13.73 -2.34 -5.25
N HIS A 19 12.76 -2.38 -4.34
CA HIS A 19 11.36 -2.63 -4.70
C HIS A 19 10.84 -1.57 -5.68
N THR A 20 11.16 -0.31 -5.47
CA THR A 20 10.71 0.80 -6.33
C THR A 20 11.33 0.74 -7.73
N VAL A 21 12.61 0.37 -7.87
CA VAL A 21 13.33 0.59 -9.13
C VAL A 21 13.76 -0.68 -9.88
N VAL A 22 13.82 -1.82 -9.22
CA VAL A 22 14.23 -3.11 -9.84
C VAL A 22 13.29 -4.27 -9.52
N ASN A 23 12.08 -3.98 -9.09
CA ASN A 23 11.03 -4.99 -9.05
C ASN A 23 10.57 -5.30 -10.48
N HIS A 24 11.02 -6.42 -11.02
CA HIS A 24 10.65 -6.87 -12.35
C HIS A 24 9.65 -8.04 -12.32
N ALA A 25 9.04 -8.29 -11.16
CA ALA A 25 8.11 -9.38 -10.98
C ALA A 25 6.85 -9.25 -11.84
N SER A 26 6.17 -10.34 -11.97
CA SER A 26 4.83 -10.44 -12.57
C SER A 26 3.76 -10.45 -11.48
N ILE A 27 2.54 -10.08 -11.83
CA ILE A 27 1.39 -10.36 -10.98
C ILE A 27 1.12 -11.87 -11.05
N ASP A 28 1.23 -12.54 -9.91
CA ASP A 28 0.87 -13.95 -9.80
C ASP A 28 0.07 -14.20 -8.52
N ALA A 29 -1.22 -14.40 -8.68
CA ALA A 29 -2.13 -14.62 -7.56
C ALA A 29 -1.86 -15.94 -6.80
N ARG A 30 -1.13 -16.87 -7.39
CA ARG A 30 -0.75 -18.14 -6.75
C ARG A 30 0.36 -17.96 -5.73
N GLY A 31 1.25 -16.99 -5.97
CA GLY A 31 2.43 -16.72 -5.12
C GLY A 31 2.11 -16.08 -3.77
N ALA A 32 0.91 -15.55 -3.58
CA ALA A 32 0.54 -14.79 -2.38
C ALA A 32 0.39 -15.62 -1.09
N HIS A 33 0.42 -16.96 -1.16
CA HIS A 33 -0.02 -17.79 -0.05
C HIS A 33 1.01 -18.74 0.56
N LEU A 34 2.25 -18.84 0.05
CA LEU A 34 3.20 -19.86 0.49
C LEU A 34 4.63 -19.31 0.57
N TYR A 35 4.92 -18.47 1.57
CA TYR A 35 6.30 -18.12 1.90
C TYR A 35 6.75 -18.92 3.13
N PRO A 36 7.71 -19.86 2.98
CA PRO A 36 8.39 -20.46 4.11
C PRO A 36 9.08 -19.38 4.94
N ASP A 37 9.23 -19.66 6.23
CA ASP A 37 9.86 -18.75 7.18
C ASP A 37 11.34 -18.51 6.80
N LYS A 38 11.71 -17.22 6.57
CA LYS A 38 13.09 -16.82 6.27
C LYS A 38 14.09 -17.27 7.34
N GLY A 39 13.66 -17.41 8.58
CA GLY A 39 14.46 -17.92 9.69
C GLY A 39 15.03 -19.31 9.42
N LYS A 40 14.28 -20.18 8.73
CA LYS A 40 14.77 -21.51 8.35
C LYS A 40 15.94 -21.48 7.37
N VAL A 41 15.96 -20.48 6.48
CA VAL A 41 17.09 -20.32 5.53
C VAL A 41 18.33 -19.84 6.27
N ALA A 42 18.17 -18.87 7.16
CA ALA A 42 19.27 -18.39 8.02
C ALA A 42 19.86 -19.53 8.84
N GLU A 43 19.02 -20.30 9.53
CA GLU A 43 19.45 -21.48 10.32
C GLU A 43 20.21 -22.50 9.46
N LEU A 44 19.75 -22.79 8.24
CA LEU A 44 20.40 -23.72 7.31
C LEU A 44 21.78 -23.20 6.89
N LEU A 45 21.92 -21.91 6.60
CA LEU A 45 23.19 -21.30 6.21
C LEU A 45 24.16 -21.24 7.40
N THR A 46 23.67 -20.93 8.59
CA THR A 46 24.49 -20.95 9.83
C THR A 46 24.99 -22.35 10.14
N LYS A 47 24.15 -23.37 10.01
CA LYS A 47 24.57 -24.77 10.16
C LYS A 47 25.60 -25.19 9.13
N ARG A 48 25.50 -24.68 7.89
CA ARG A 48 26.39 -25.03 6.80
C ARG A 48 27.76 -24.37 6.88
N HIS A 49 27.81 -23.09 7.30
CA HIS A 49 29.02 -22.25 7.26
C HIS A 49 29.59 -21.93 8.65
N GLY A 50 28.87 -22.25 9.72
CA GLY A 50 29.33 -22.03 11.10
C GLY A 50 29.72 -20.57 11.36
N LEU A 51 30.86 -20.37 12.01
CA LEU A 51 31.39 -19.05 12.40
C LEU A 51 31.75 -18.15 11.21
N ALA A 52 31.87 -18.70 10.00
CA ALA A 52 32.12 -17.90 8.80
C ALA A 52 30.90 -17.08 8.34
N TYR A 53 29.69 -17.42 8.82
CA TYR A 53 28.45 -16.73 8.48
C TYR A 53 27.95 -15.89 9.68
N THR A 54 27.75 -14.61 9.47
CA THR A 54 27.19 -13.67 10.45
C THR A 54 25.80 -13.24 9.98
N GLU A 55 24.77 -13.50 10.77
CA GLU A 55 23.38 -13.15 10.47
C GLU A 55 23.06 -11.67 10.79
N ALA A 56 22.06 -11.12 10.10
CA ALA A 56 21.38 -9.86 10.41
C ALA A 56 22.35 -8.66 10.58
N VAL A 57 23.19 -8.42 9.58
CA VAL A 57 24.19 -7.34 9.62
C VAL A 57 23.53 -6.02 9.20
N SER A 58 23.46 -5.05 10.12
CA SER A 58 22.97 -3.70 9.85
C SER A 58 23.99 -2.90 9.07
N LEU A 59 23.61 -2.33 7.94
CA LEU A 59 24.46 -1.54 7.06
C LEU A 59 23.77 -0.23 6.71
N SER A 60 24.55 0.83 6.56
CA SER A 60 24.06 2.12 6.08
C SER A 60 25.12 2.85 5.27
N ARG A 61 24.69 3.65 4.32
CA ARG A 61 25.57 4.50 3.51
C ARG A 61 24.88 5.81 3.14
N THR A 62 25.59 6.91 3.27
CA THR A 62 25.17 8.21 2.74
C THR A 62 25.95 8.52 1.47
N VAL A 63 25.23 8.86 0.40
CA VAL A 63 25.81 9.30 -0.87
C VAL A 63 25.14 10.58 -1.34
N SER A 64 25.90 11.44 -2.03
CA SER A 64 25.36 12.65 -2.67
C SER A 64 25.08 12.37 -4.14
N ARG A 65 23.85 12.65 -4.60
CA ARG A 65 23.48 12.46 -6.01
C ARG A 65 22.40 13.44 -6.44
N GLY A 66 22.65 14.17 -7.53
CA GLY A 66 21.68 15.12 -8.09
C GLY A 66 21.23 16.23 -7.14
N GLY A 67 22.11 16.70 -6.26
CA GLY A 67 21.81 17.77 -5.29
C GLY A 67 21.05 17.31 -4.05
N LEU A 68 20.85 15.98 -3.88
CA LEU A 68 20.26 15.36 -2.70
C LEU A 68 21.27 14.45 -2.01
N PHE A 69 21.15 14.31 -0.69
CA PHE A 69 21.84 13.30 0.10
C PHE A 69 20.92 12.10 0.28
N TYR A 70 21.40 10.91 -0.10
CA TYR A 70 20.70 9.66 0.13
C TYR A 70 21.33 8.92 1.29
N GLU A 71 20.60 8.73 2.38
CA GLU A 71 20.94 7.80 3.44
C GLU A 71 20.16 6.52 3.21
N VAL A 72 20.87 5.53 2.67
CA VAL A 72 20.33 4.19 2.40
C VAL A 72 20.76 3.28 3.53
N SER A 73 19.81 2.58 4.17
CA SER A 73 20.09 1.69 5.29
C SER A 73 19.28 0.39 5.17
N GLY A 74 19.72 -0.64 5.86
CA GLY A 74 18.99 -1.91 5.92
C GLY A 74 19.74 -2.98 6.69
N VAL A 75 19.09 -4.13 6.84
CA VAL A 75 19.66 -5.30 7.48
C VAL A 75 19.93 -6.35 6.42
N CYS A 76 21.21 -6.58 6.11
CA CYS A 76 21.63 -7.68 5.26
C CYS A 76 21.30 -9.00 5.94
N ASP A 77 20.68 -9.94 5.23
CA ASP A 77 20.26 -11.23 5.80
C ASP A 77 21.47 -12.01 6.37
N GLY A 78 22.66 -11.82 5.80
CA GLY A 78 23.90 -12.33 6.36
C GLY A 78 25.15 -11.91 5.60
N VAL A 79 26.31 -12.10 6.23
CA VAL A 79 27.63 -11.90 5.63
C VAL A 79 28.47 -13.16 5.80
N LEU A 80 28.96 -13.69 4.69
CA LEU A 80 29.85 -14.85 4.67
C LEU A 80 31.31 -14.38 4.49
N ARG A 81 32.21 -14.86 5.38
CA ARG A 81 33.64 -14.61 5.35
C ARG A 81 34.39 -15.93 5.23
N GLU A 82 34.78 -16.30 4.03
CA GLU A 82 35.35 -17.60 3.74
C GLU A 82 36.49 -17.50 2.71
N GLY A 83 37.63 -18.11 2.98
CA GLY A 83 38.76 -18.10 2.05
C GLY A 83 39.32 -16.72 1.68
N GLY A 84 39.26 -15.75 2.60
CA GLY A 84 39.67 -14.36 2.37
C GLY A 84 38.68 -13.54 1.53
N LYS A 85 37.52 -14.09 1.19
CA LYS A 85 36.43 -13.42 0.47
C LYS A 85 35.34 -12.98 1.47
N VAL A 86 34.79 -11.82 1.24
CA VAL A 86 33.62 -11.30 1.97
C VAL A 86 32.45 -11.22 1.01
N THR A 87 31.32 -11.81 1.40
CA THR A 87 30.14 -11.94 0.53
C THR A 87 28.89 -11.51 1.29
N ALA A 88 28.14 -10.54 0.76
CA ALA A 88 26.82 -10.15 1.27
C ALA A 88 25.77 -11.15 0.79
N CYS A 89 24.97 -11.68 1.72
CA CYS A 89 23.96 -12.70 1.45
C CYS A 89 22.54 -12.13 1.58
N VAL A 90 21.70 -12.39 0.57
CA VAL A 90 20.28 -12.09 0.58
C VAL A 90 19.52 -13.41 0.37
N ASN A 91 18.57 -13.68 1.26
CA ASN A 91 17.84 -14.93 1.32
C ASN A 91 16.37 -14.71 0.91
N GLY A 92 15.88 -15.52 -0.01
CA GLY A 92 14.49 -15.53 -0.45
C GLY A 92 13.86 -16.90 -0.26
N CYS A 93 12.63 -16.94 0.24
CA CYS A 93 11.82 -18.15 0.28
C CYS A 93 10.76 -18.07 -0.82
N ILE A 94 10.56 -19.17 -1.52
CA ILE A 94 9.57 -19.24 -2.60
C ILE A 94 8.61 -20.40 -2.37
N GLY A 95 7.35 -20.20 -2.76
CA GLY A 95 6.31 -21.23 -2.67
C GLY A 95 6.32 -22.25 -3.82
N ASP A 96 7.21 -22.10 -4.77
CA ASP A 96 7.30 -22.96 -5.97
C ASP A 96 8.75 -23.44 -6.19
N PHE A 97 8.96 -24.35 -7.14
CA PHE A 97 10.29 -24.86 -7.45
C PHE A 97 11.26 -23.77 -7.88
N THR A 98 12.50 -23.81 -7.36
CA THR A 98 13.55 -22.83 -7.67
C THR A 98 13.94 -22.82 -9.15
N SER A 99 13.70 -23.90 -9.90
CA SER A 99 13.91 -23.98 -11.34
C SER A 99 13.08 -22.96 -12.14
N ARG A 100 11.97 -22.48 -11.58
CA ARG A 100 11.10 -21.48 -12.21
C ARG A 100 11.56 -20.03 -12.01
N ILE A 101 12.57 -19.79 -11.18
CA ILE A 101 13.09 -18.45 -10.95
C ILE A 101 13.79 -17.95 -12.21
N THR A 102 13.22 -16.92 -12.80
CA THR A 102 13.80 -16.17 -13.91
C THR A 102 14.72 -15.05 -13.41
N SER A 103 15.51 -14.46 -14.33
CA SER A 103 16.33 -13.28 -14.03
C SER A 103 15.48 -12.08 -13.55
N ASP A 104 14.30 -11.90 -14.14
CA ASP A 104 13.37 -10.82 -13.75
C ASP A 104 12.82 -11.04 -12.32
N MET A 105 12.48 -12.27 -11.95
CA MET A 105 12.05 -12.60 -10.58
C MET A 105 13.17 -12.40 -9.55
N ALA A 106 14.42 -12.62 -9.93
CA ALA A 106 15.58 -12.46 -9.05
C ALA A 106 16.09 -11.02 -8.97
N ALA A 107 15.63 -10.10 -9.84
CA ALA A 107 16.20 -8.77 -10.02
C ALA A 107 16.19 -7.94 -8.74
N GLU A 108 15.08 -7.92 -8.00
CA GLU A 108 14.99 -7.19 -6.72
C GLU A 108 15.96 -7.73 -5.68
N SER A 109 16.03 -9.06 -5.50
CA SER A 109 16.96 -9.70 -4.56
C SER A 109 18.41 -9.46 -4.95
N ILE A 110 18.73 -9.47 -6.24
CA ILE A 110 20.08 -9.13 -6.74
C ILE A 110 20.38 -7.66 -6.47
N GLY A 111 19.45 -6.74 -6.71
CA GLY A 111 19.59 -5.31 -6.39
C GLY A 111 19.90 -5.08 -4.93
N ARG A 112 19.18 -5.74 -4.01
CA ARG A 112 19.43 -5.70 -2.58
C ARG A 112 20.83 -6.22 -2.24
N ALA A 113 21.21 -7.37 -2.79
CA ALA A 113 22.50 -7.98 -2.54
C ALA A 113 23.67 -7.10 -3.05
N VAL A 114 23.52 -6.45 -4.21
CA VAL A 114 24.48 -5.46 -4.73
C VAL A 114 24.61 -4.25 -3.80
N ALA A 115 23.48 -3.71 -3.32
CA ALA A 115 23.49 -2.58 -2.39
C ALA A 115 24.21 -2.92 -1.08
N TYR A 116 23.91 -4.08 -0.48
CA TYR A 116 24.58 -4.53 0.73
C TYR A 116 26.06 -4.84 0.50
N ALA A 117 26.42 -5.44 -0.64
CA ALA A 117 27.81 -5.72 -0.99
C ALA A 117 28.64 -4.42 -1.10
N TYR A 118 28.09 -3.38 -1.76
CA TYR A 118 28.74 -2.06 -1.81
C TYR A 118 28.92 -1.45 -0.42
N MET A 119 27.86 -1.42 0.41
CA MET A 119 27.93 -0.88 1.76
C MET A 119 28.97 -1.61 2.61
N LEU A 120 29.06 -2.93 2.47
CA LEU A 120 30.03 -3.77 3.17
C LEU A 120 31.46 -3.48 2.70
N ALA A 121 31.67 -3.35 1.37
CA ALA A 121 32.97 -2.99 0.80
C ALA A 121 33.48 -1.62 1.29
N GLU A 122 32.56 -0.66 1.46
CA GLU A 122 32.87 0.65 2.03
C GLU A 122 33.18 0.57 3.52
N ALA A 123 32.36 -0.16 4.30
CA ALA A 123 32.53 -0.28 5.75
C ALA A 123 33.86 -0.97 6.14
N GLU A 124 34.26 -1.97 5.39
CA GLU A 124 35.47 -2.78 5.65
C GLU A 124 36.64 -2.44 4.73
N SER A 125 36.52 -1.40 3.89
CA SER A 125 37.58 -0.95 2.94
C SER A 125 38.06 -2.07 2.01
N LEU A 126 37.15 -2.90 1.50
CA LEU A 126 37.44 -4.03 0.64
C LEU A 126 37.68 -3.60 -0.81
N GLY A 127 38.71 -4.12 -1.46
CA GLY A 127 38.96 -3.91 -2.90
C GLY A 127 38.03 -4.73 -3.79
N THR A 128 37.60 -5.91 -3.31
CA THR A 128 36.66 -6.82 -3.98
C THR A 128 35.65 -7.34 -2.96
N VAL A 129 34.44 -7.55 -3.39
CA VAL A 129 33.35 -8.07 -2.56
C VAL A 129 32.44 -8.97 -3.39
N GLY A 130 31.89 -10.00 -2.77
CA GLY A 130 30.90 -10.88 -3.36
C GLY A 130 29.49 -10.53 -2.95
N PHE A 131 28.52 -10.95 -3.75
CA PHE A 131 27.15 -11.09 -3.29
C PHE A 131 26.64 -12.51 -3.58
N ARG A 132 25.74 -12.98 -2.72
CA ARG A 132 25.04 -14.26 -2.86
C ARG A 132 23.55 -14.04 -2.64
N VAL A 133 22.74 -14.49 -3.60
CA VAL A 133 21.28 -14.58 -3.44
C VAL A 133 20.89 -16.04 -3.39
N THR A 134 20.23 -16.44 -2.30
CA THR A 134 19.79 -17.83 -2.10
C THR A 134 18.27 -17.87 -2.12
N PHE A 135 17.71 -18.62 -3.05
CA PHE A 135 16.28 -18.94 -3.09
C PHE A 135 16.08 -20.37 -2.56
N TYR A 136 15.18 -20.49 -1.60
CA TYR A 136 14.89 -21.72 -0.90
C TYR A 136 13.42 -22.09 -1.05
N HIS A 137 13.14 -23.29 -1.51
CA HIS A 137 11.83 -23.92 -1.52
C HIS A 137 11.75 -24.99 -0.42
N ASN A 138 12.71 -25.92 -0.42
CA ASN A 138 12.88 -26.96 0.61
C ASN A 138 14.36 -27.40 0.65
N GLN A 139 14.71 -28.34 1.53
CA GLN A 139 16.10 -28.79 1.72
C GLN A 139 16.76 -29.33 0.45
N ASN A 140 15.97 -29.88 -0.49
CA ASN A 140 16.47 -30.48 -1.74
C ASN A 140 16.33 -29.55 -2.94
N ASP A 141 15.72 -28.37 -2.77
CA ASP A 141 15.48 -27.42 -3.86
C ASP A 141 15.91 -26.01 -3.43
N VAL A 142 17.18 -25.72 -3.66
CA VAL A 142 17.86 -24.47 -3.35
C VAL A 142 18.58 -23.97 -4.59
N LYS A 143 18.33 -22.71 -4.98
CA LYS A 143 19.04 -22.05 -6.07
C LYS A 143 19.86 -20.90 -5.53
N THR A 144 21.14 -20.88 -5.88
CA THR A 144 22.06 -19.82 -5.47
C THR A 144 22.58 -19.06 -6.70
N ILE A 145 22.57 -17.74 -6.63
CA ILE A 145 23.20 -16.84 -7.59
C ILE A 145 24.32 -16.14 -6.85
N GLU A 146 25.55 -16.33 -7.28
CA GLU A 146 26.74 -15.74 -6.65
C GLU A 146 27.64 -15.10 -7.68
N LYS A 147 28.13 -13.90 -7.37
CA LYS A 147 29.11 -13.16 -8.19
C LYS A 147 29.99 -12.34 -7.29
N SER A 148 31.22 -12.05 -7.79
CA SER A 148 32.19 -11.16 -7.15
C SER A 148 32.55 -10.05 -8.10
N TYR A 149 32.75 -8.87 -7.56
CA TYR A 149 33.05 -7.64 -8.31
C TYR A 149 34.07 -6.80 -7.57
N THR A 150 34.69 -5.91 -8.28
CA THR A 150 35.48 -4.83 -7.68
C THR A 150 34.58 -3.83 -6.96
N ARG A 151 35.12 -3.13 -5.97
CA ARG A 151 34.42 -2.05 -5.27
C ARG A 151 33.85 -1.02 -6.26
N ALA A 152 34.61 -0.61 -7.28
CA ALA A 152 34.16 0.37 -8.27
C ALA A 152 32.95 -0.10 -9.08
N GLU A 153 32.90 -1.38 -9.46
CA GLU A 153 31.74 -1.95 -10.17
C GLU A 153 30.49 -1.98 -9.26
N MET A 154 30.66 -2.32 -7.97
CA MET A 154 29.55 -2.32 -7.02
C MET A 154 29.06 -0.89 -6.73
N GLU A 155 29.98 0.10 -6.61
CA GLU A 155 29.63 1.50 -6.48
C GLU A 155 28.81 1.98 -7.68
N ALA A 156 29.25 1.70 -8.89
CA ALA A 156 28.54 2.09 -10.10
C ALA A 156 27.13 1.47 -10.15
N ALA A 157 27.00 0.19 -9.77
CA ALA A 157 25.70 -0.50 -9.72
C ALA A 157 24.80 0.10 -8.63
N PHE A 158 25.32 0.40 -7.44
CA PHE A 158 24.57 1.04 -6.36
C PHE A 158 24.11 2.46 -6.74
N LEU A 159 24.99 3.28 -7.31
CA LEU A 159 24.64 4.61 -7.77
C LEU A 159 23.59 4.59 -8.87
N ARG A 160 23.59 3.57 -9.71
CA ARG A 160 22.52 3.37 -10.71
C ARG A 160 21.15 3.15 -10.06
N LEU A 161 21.06 2.38 -8.95
CA LEU A 161 19.80 2.25 -8.19
C LEU A 161 19.32 3.61 -7.68
N ILE A 162 20.24 4.43 -7.16
CA ILE A 162 19.93 5.79 -6.71
C ILE A 162 19.43 6.65 -7.88
N ASP A 163 20.11 6.62 -9.04
CA ASP A 163 19.71 7.41 -10.21
C ASP A 163 18.32 7.03 -10.73
N LEU A 164 17.97 5.74 -10.72
CA LEU A 164 16.63 5.26 -11.06
C LEU A 164 15.57 5.73 -10.04
N HIS A 165 15.94 5.89 -8.77
CA HIS A 165 15.03 6.33 -7.72
C HIS A 165 14.83 7.85 -7.68
N ARG A 166 15.73 8.65 -8.26
CA ARG A 166 15.67 10.12 -8.20
C ARG A 166 14.33 10.74 -8.57
N PRO A 167 13.61 10.28 -9.61
CA PRO A 167 12.29 10.82 -9.91
C PRO A 167 11.31 10.70 -8.74
N PHE A 168 11.32 9.59 -8.03
CA PHE A 168 10.44 9.36 -6.87
C PHE A 168 10.84 10.24 -5.68
N ALA A 169 12.13 10.41 -5.43
CA ALA A 169 12.62 11.35 -4.42
C ALA A 169 12.23 12.80 -4.73
N ALA A 170 12.29 13.20 -6.00
CA ALA A 170 11.84 14.53 -6.42
C ALA A 170 10.34 14.75 -6.21
N LEU A 171 9.50 13.72 -6.43
CA LEU A 171 8.06 13.76 -6.17
C LEU A 171 7.75 13.96 -4.67
N GLU A 172 8.52 13.32 -3.78
CA GLU A 172 8.33 13.48 -2.34
C GLU A 172 8.89 14.82 -1.84
N ALA A 173 10.02 15.27 -2.38
CA ALA A 173 10.53 16.61 -2.11
C ALA A 173 9.54 17.70 -2.53
N GLU A 174 8.93 17.59 -3.73
CA GLU A 174 7.85 18.47 -4.18
C GLU A 174 6.64 18.42 -3.22
N ARG A 175 6.27 17.22 -2.76
CA ARG A 175 5.18 17.05 -1.81
C ARG A 175 5.44 17.84 -0.53
N ILE A 176 6.60 17.65 0.08
CA ILE A 176 6.93 18.25 1.37
C ILE A 176 7.22 19.76 1.25
N CYS A 177 7.99 20.16 0.24
CA CYS A 177 8.43 21.55 0.13
C CYS A 177 7.43 22.49 -0.55
N VAL A 178 6.54 21.96 -1.38
CA VAL A 178 5.62 22.78 -2.20
C VAL A 178 4.16 22.46 -1.89
N ARG A 179 3.74 21.21 -2.06
CA ARG A 179 2.31 20.84 -2.00
C ARG A 179 1.70 20.94 -0.61
N LEU A 180 2.36 20.43 0.41
CA LEU A 180 1.86 20.51 1.79
C LEU A 180 1.79 21.93 2.32
N PRO A 181 2.81 22.80 2.16
CA PRO A 181 2.71 24.24 2.50
C PRO A 181 1.58 24.95 1.77
N ALA A 182 1.42 24.69 0.46
CA ALA A 182 0.33 25.27 -0.33
C ALA A 182 -1.05 24.77 0.15
N ALA A 183 -1.19 23.49 0.52
CA ALA A 183 -2.41 22.93 1.10
C ALA A 183 -2.76 23.56 2.45
N LYS A 184 -1.77 23.80 3.29
CA LYS A 184 -1.95 24.52 4.57
C LYS A 184 -2.45 25.95 4.35
N ALA A 185 -1.89 26.67 3.36
CA ALA A 185 -2.22 28.05 3.06
C ALA A 185 -3.53 28.22 2.26
N GLN A 186 -4.05 27.11 1.67
CA GLN A 186 -5.15 27.15 0.73
C GLN A 186 -6.40 27.87 1.26
N ALA A 187 -6.92 28.81 0.44
CA ALA A 187 -8.21 29.45 0.68
C ALA A 187 -9.37 28.52 0.29
N PHE A 188 -10.57 28.79 0.79
CA PHE A 188 -11.77 28.06 0.38
C PHE A 188 -12.04 28.30 -1.11
N PRO A 189 -12.31 27.25 -1.92
CA PRO A 189 -12.31 27.35 -3.38
C PRO A 189 -13.57 28.00 -3.97
N TYR A 190 -14.50 28.45 -3.15
CA TYR A 190 -15.69 29.18 -3.58
C TYR A 190 -15.72 30.56 -2.95
N ARG A 191 -16.44 31.49 -3.64
CA ARG A 191 -16.55 32.89 -3.20
C ARG A 191 -17.15 33.04 -1.82
N GLU A 192 -18.14 32.21 -1.48
CA GLU A 192 -18.84 32.27 -0.21
C GLU A 192 -19.00 30.87 0.41
N MET A 193 -18.87 30.80 1.72
CA MET A 193 -19.21 29.62 2.50
C MET A 193 -20.67 29.69 2.96
N ARG A 194 -21.40 28.62 2.76
CA ARG A 194 -22.73 28.49 3.38
C ARG A 194 -22.56 28.30 4.90
N GLN A 195 -23.47 28.86 5.69
CA GLN A 195 -23.37 28.80 7.18
C GLN A 195 -23.22 27.34 7.67
N GLN A 196 -24.03 26.43 7.16
CA GLN A 196 -23.97 25.02 7.53
C GLN A 196 -22.65 24.33 7.13
N GLN A 197 -21.96 24.80 6.08
CA GLN A 197 -20.64 24.27 5.71
C GLN A 197 -19.57 24.66 6.72
N ARG A 198 -19.67 25.87 7.31
CA ARG A 198 -18.69 26.34 8.30
C ARG A 198 -18.71 25.45 9.54
N ASP A 199 -19.89 25.17 10.07
CA ASP A 199 -20.05 24.31 11.25
C ASP A 199 -19.56 22.88 10.97
N PHE A 200 -19.90 22.35 9.80
CA PHE A 200 -19.41 21.06 9.34
C PHE A 200 -17.87 21.01 9.30
N MET A 201 -17.24 22.01 8.68
CA MET A 201 -15.78 22.10 8.57
C MET A 201 -15.09 22.20 9.93
N LEU A 202 -15.69 22.93 10.88
CA LEU A 202 -15.15 23.03 12.24
C LEU A 202 -15.18 21.69 12.97
N GLU A 203 -16.24 20.90 12.83
CA GLU A 203 -16.32 19.56 13.42
C GLU A 203 -15.29 18.60 12.80
N VAL A 204 -15.07 18.67 11.48
CA VAL A 204 -14.02 17.90 10.80
C VAL A 204 -12.64 18.28 11.36
N LEU A 205 -12.32 19.57 11.46
CA LEU A 205 -11.04 20.03 12.01
C LEU A 205 -10.83 19.62 13.46
N ARG A 206 -11.88 19.70 14.29
CA ARG A 206 -11.83 19.24 15.69
C ARG A 206 -11.51 17.75 15.76
N ALA A 207 -12.24 16.94 15.02
CA ALA A 207 -12.04 15.50 15.02
C ALA A 207 -10.61 15.14 14.57
N VAL A 208 -10.09 15.77 13.51
CA VAL A 208 -8.71 15.52 13.04
C VAL A 208 -7.68 15.98 14.07
N LYS A 209 -7.84 17.18 14.62
CA LYS A 209 -6.88 17.77 15.58
C LYS A 209 -6.73 16.94 16.86
N TYR A 210 -7.84 16.39 17.35
CA TYR A 210 -7.87 15.66 18.62
C TYR A 210 -7.87 14.13 18.45
N GLY A 211 -7.74 13.62 17.22
CA GLY A 211 -7.73 12.17 16.94
C GLY A 211 -9.09 11.53 17.25
N GLY A 212 -10.18 12.21 16.92
CA GLY A 212 -11.53 11.80 17.28
C GLY A 212 -12.34 11.22 16.12
N LYS A 213 -13.61 10.93 16.43
CA LYS A 213 -14.62 10.47 15.48
C LYS A 213 -15.79 11.46 15.48
N ALA A 214 -16.29 11.81 14.30
CA ALA A 214 -17.45 12.67 14.16
C ALA A 214 -18.47 12.03 13.21
N LEU A 215 -19.73 12.00 13.61
CA LEU A 215 -20.86 11.64 12.76
C LEU A 215 -21.68 12.93 12.53
N ILE A 216 -21.67 13.40 11.28
CA ILE A 216 -22.28 14.69 10.93
C ILE A 216 -23.47 14.43 10.02
N GLU A 217 -24.63 14.89 10.45
CA GLU A 217 -25.86 14.87 9.67
C GLU A 217 -26.02 16.22 8.95
N ALA A 218 -26.17 16.18 7.63
CA ALA A 218 -26.41 17.39 6.85
C ALA A 218 -27.34 17.12 5.66
N PRO A 219 -28.23 18.06 5.31
CA PRO A 219 -29.15 17.94 4.18
C PRO A 219 -28.43 17.73 2.82
N THR A 220 -29.13 17.18 1.84
CA THR A 220 -28.62 17.11 0.46
C THR A 220 -28.43 18.52 -0.10
N GLY A 221 -27.39 18.71 -0.94
CA GLY A 221 -27.15 20.02 -1.60
C GLY A 221 -26.36 21.04 -0.74
N THR A 222 -26.01 20.73 0.51
CA THR A 222 -25.23 21.64 1.38
C THR A 222 -23.74 21.70 1.01
N GLY A 223 -23.27 20.90 0.06
CA GLY A 223 -21.85 20.87 -0.33
C GLY A 223 -20.96 20.08 0.63
N LYS A 224 -21.50 19.01 1.24
CA LYS A 224 -20.81 18.12 2.21
C LYS A 224 -19.44 17.67 1.79
N THR A 225 -19.29 17.23 0.54
CA THR A 225 -18.03 16.70 0.01
C THR A 225 -16.90 17.73 0.13
N MET A 226 -17.15 18.97 -0.26
CA MET A 226 -16.17 20.05 -0.11
C MET A 226 -15.97 20.44 1.35
N ALA A 227 -17.05 20.45 2.16
CA ALA A 227 -17.00 20.74 3.58
C ALA A 227 -16.19 19.69 4.38
N ALA A 228 -16.08 18.47 3.87
CA ALA A 228 -15.23 17.42 4.43
C ALA A 228 -13.79 17.48 3.90
N LEU A 229 -13.61 17.56 2.57
CA LEU A 229 -12.29 17.49 1.94
C LEU A 229 -11.43 18.74 2.21
N TYR A 230 -12.02 19.94 2.16
CA TYR A 230 -11.25 21.17 2.36
C TYR A 230 -10.52 21.22 3.71
N PRO A 231 -11.19 21.04 4.86
CA PRO A 231 -10.52 21.03 6.15
C PRO A 231 -9.55 19.84 6.31
N ALA A 232 -9.85 18.69 5.73
CA ALA A 232 -8.95 17.54 5.74
C ALA A 232 -7.65 17.84 4.97
N VAL A 233 -7.73 18.51 3.82
CA VAL A 233 -6.57 18.97 3.04
C VAL A 233 -5.74 19.99 3.83
N LYS A 234 -6.36 20.94 4.51
CA LYS A 234 -5.64 21.88 5.38
C LYS A 234 -4.96 21.17 6.56
N ALA A 235 -5.61 20.18 7.14
CA ALA A 235 -5.05 19.37 8.21
C ALA A 235 -3.85 18.53 7.73
N LEU A 236 -3.95 17.94 6.53
CA LEU A 236 -2.84 17.26 5.88
C LEU A 236 -1.64 18.22 5.69
N GLY A 237 -1.87 19.38 5.12
CA GLY A 237 -0.84 20.41 4.93
C GLY A 237 -0.24 20.96 6.24
N SER A 238 -0.96 20.79 7.35
CA SER A 238 -0.51 21.16 8.70
C SER A 238 0.19 20.00 9.45
N GLY A 239 0.36 18.84 8.82
CA GLY A 239 1.05 17.69 9.40
C GLY A 239 0.22 16.87 10.40
N TYR A 240 -1.11 17.06 10.46
CA TYR A 240 -1.98 16.25 11.32
C TYR A 240 -2.23 14.85 10.74
N ALA A 241 -2.02 14.65 9.43
CA ALA A 241 -2.16 13.37 8.78
C ALA A 241 -1.22 13.26 7.57
N GLU A 242 -0.96 12.04 7.14
CA GLU A 242 -0.10 11.75 5.98
C GLU A 242 -0.90 11.50 4.70
N LYS A 243 -2.16 11.05 4.84
CA LYS A 243 -3.02 10.70 3.70
C LYS A 243 -4.50 10.81 4.08
N ILE A 244 -5.34 11.10 3.09
CA ILE A 244 -6.79 11.17 3.22
C ILE A 244 -7.41 10.02 2.41
N PHE A 245 -8.23 9.20 3.04
CA PHE A 245 -9.06 8.19 2.39
C PHE A 245 -10.51 8.66 2.36
N PHE A 246 -11.06 8.85 1.16
CA PHE A 246 -12.46 9.22 0.96
C PHE A 246 -13.23 8.00 0.48
N PHE A 247 -14.01 7.43 1.38
CA PHE A 247 -14.80 6.24 1.12
C PHE A 247 -16.20 6.58 0.63
N THR A 248 -16.61 5.96 -0.45
CA THR A 248 -17.93 6.16 -1.03
C THR A 248 -18.50 4.83 -1.54
N SER A 249 -19.82 4.72 -1.51
CA SER A 249 -20.52 3.52 -1.98
C SER A 249 -21.10 3.67 -3.38
N LYS A 250 -21.07 4.90 -3.96
CA LYS A 250 -21.72 5.24 -5.22
C LYS A 250 -20.76 5.93 -6.17
N THR A 251 -20.83 5.60 -7.45
CA THR A 251 -20.02 6.24 -8.51
C THR A 251 -20.28 7.74 -8.60
N THR A 252 -21.52 8.19 -8.41
CA THR A 252 -21.88 9.62 -8.46
C THR A 252 -21.23 10.43 -7.34
N THR A 253 -21.10 9.86 -6.14
CA THR A 253 -20.42 10.52 -5.02
C THR A 253 -18.90 10.48 -5.17
N ALA A 254 -18.36 9.44 -5.80
CA ALA A 254 -16.94 9.40 -6.17
C ALA A 254 -16.59 10.51 -7.17
N LEU A 255 -17.43 10.74 -8.18
CA LEU A 255 -17.24 11.84 -9.14
C LEU A 255 -17.31 13.21 -8.45
N ALA A 256 -18.24 13.40 -7.52
CA ALA A 256 -18.32 14.64 -6.75
C ALA A 256 -17.06 14.86 -5.88
N ALA A 257 -16.49 13.79 -5.31
CA ALA A 257 -15.24 13.85 -4.56
C ALA A 257 -14.04 14.17 -5.49
N LEU A 258 -14.00 13.60 -6.69
CA LEU A 258 -13.01 13.94 -7.72
C LEU A 258 -13.08 15.41 -8.13
N ASP A 259 -14.28 15.95 -8.36
CA ASP A 259 -14.46 17.37 -8.71
C ASP A 259 -14.03 18.29 -7.57
N ALA A 260 -14.34 17.94 -6.34
CA ALA A 260 -13.84 18.67 -5.17
C ALA A 260 -12.30 18.60 -5.09
N ALA A 261 -11.72 17.43 -5.30
CA ALA A 261 -10.26 17.23 -5.33
C ALA A 261 -9.62 18.04 -6.47
N LYS A 262 -10.20 18.10 -7.68
CA LYS A 262 -9.71 18.93 -8.80
C LYS A 262 -9.63 20.41 -8.41
N LYS A 263 -10.67 20.94 -7.76
CA LYS A 263 -10.69 22.34 -7.30
C LYS A 263 -9.64 22.62 -6.23
N LEU A 264 -9.46 21.70 -5.27
CA LEU A 264 -8.44 21.82 -4.23
C LEU A 264 -7.04 21.69 -4.82
N SER A 265 -6.83 20.76 -5.74
CA SER A 265 -5.55 20.50 -6.39
C SER A 265 -5.09 21.67 -7.28
N ALA A 266 -6.02 22.43 -7.85
CA ALA A 266 -5.69 23.55 -8.75
C ALA A 266 -4.79 24.61 -8.08
N THR A 267 -4.97 24.83 -6.77
CA THR A 267 -4.20 25.82 -6.00
C THR A 267 -3.11 25.19 -5.14
N SER A 268 -3.35 24.04 -4.54
CA SER A 268 -2.38 23.39 -3.65
C SER A 268 -1.44 22.41 -4.35
N GLY A 269 -1.79 21.94 -5.54
CA GLY A 269 -1.04 20.88 -6.21
C GLY A 269 -1.20 19.49 -5.59
N ILE A 270 -2.08 19.32 -4.58
CA ILE A 270 -2.38 18.03 -3.95
C ILE A 270 -2.80 17.01 -5.00
N ARG A 271 -2.26 15.80 -4.89
CA ARG A 271 -2.60 14.70 -5.79
C ARG A 271 -3.76 13.87 -5.24
N ALA A 272 -4.69 13.53 -6.11
CA ALA A 272 -5.81 12.67 -5.78
C ALA A 272 -5.97 11.55 -6.81
N ILE A 273 -6.43 10.39 -6.37
CA ILE A 273 -6.74 9.25 -7.24
C ILE A 273 -8.12 8.68 -6.93
N HIS A 274 -8.82 8.24 -7.95
CA HIS A 274 -10.03 7.42 -7.81
C HIS A 274 -9.76 5.99 -8.25
N ILE A 275 -9.99 5.03 -7.35
CA ILE A 275 -9.80 3.61 -7.59
C ILE A 275 -11.13 2.96 -7.94
N SER A 276 -11.16 2.32 -9.08
CA SER A 276 -12.27 1.48 -9.54
C SER A 276 -12.08 0.03 -9.11
N ALA A 277 -13.18 -0.67 -8.88
CA ALA A 277 -13.14 -2.11 -8.62
C ALA A 277 -12.54 -2.86 -9.81
N LYS A 278 -11.85 -3.97 -9.52
CA LYS A 278 -11.14 -4.81 -10.52
C LYS A 278 -12.04 -5.24 -11.67
N GLU A 279 -13.27 -5.59 -11.37
CA GLU A 279 -14.26 -6.04 -12.36
C GLU A 279 -14.60 -4.96 -13.40
N ARG A 280 -14.43 -3.68 -13.05
CA ARG A 280 -14.72 -2.55 -13.94
C ARG A 280 -13.55 -2.17 -14.83
N CYS A 281 -12.32 -2.25 -14.29
CA CYS A 281 -11.13 -1.80 -15.00
C CYS A 281 -10.32 -2.92 -15.67
N CYS A 282 -10.60 -4.21 -15.37
CA CYS A 282 -9.89 -5.34 -15.97
C CYS A 282 -10.31 -5.53 -17.46
N PRO A 283 -9.42 -5.31 -18.45
CA PRO A 283 -9.77 -5.38 -19.85
C PRO A 283 -10.11 -6.79 -20.34
N ILE A 284 -9.58 -7.82 -19.68
CA ILE A 284 -9.89 -9.23 -19.99
C ILE A 284 -11.06 -9.78 -19.15
N ARG A 285 -11.68 -8.92 -18.34
CA ARG A 285 -12.83 -9.25 -17.48
C ARG A 285 -12.62 -10.51 -16.65
N MET A 286 -11.44 -10.69 -16.09
CA MET A 286 -11.10 -11.83 -15.23
C MET A 286 -11.93 -11.77 -13.95
N ARG A 287 -12.92 -12.65 -13.84
CA ARG A 287 -13.83 -12.71 -12.67
C ARG A 287 -13.20 -13.35 -11.44
N ASP A 288 -12.29 -14.30 -11.66
CA ASP A 288 -11.61 -15.04 -10.59
C ASP A 288 -10.21 -14.43 -10.38
N PRO A 289 -9.98 -13.71 -9.27
CA PRO A 289 -8.69 -13.11 -8.97
C PRO A 289 -7.55 -14.12 -8.93
N MET A 290 -7.81 -15.37 -8.51
CA MET A 290 -6.81 -16.45 -8.45
C MET A 290 -6.29 -16.89 -9.84
N LYS A 291 -6.95 -16.46 -10.90
CA LYS A 291 -6.52 -16.71 -12.29
C LYS A 291 -5.67 -15.58 -12.87
N CYS A 292 -5.37 -14.53 -12.11
CA CYS A 292 -4.45 -13.47 -12.52
C CYS A 292 -3.01 -13.99 -12.42
N THR A 293 -2.56 -14.64 -13.47
CA THR A 293 -1.21 -15.22 -13.58
C THR A 293 -0.53 -14.78 -14.87
N PRO A 294 0.81 -14.77 -14.92
CA PRO A 294 1.57 -14.34 -16.12
C PRO A 294 1.20 -15.09 -17.40
N GLU A 295 0.84 -16.36 -17.27
CA GLU A 295 0.49 -17.22 -18.42
C GLU A 295 -0.89 -16.89 -19.00
N LYS A 296 -1.82 -16.39 -18.17
CA LYS A 296 -3.22 -16.13 -18.56
C LYS A 296 -3.48 -14.65 -18.88
N CYS A 297 -2.64 -13.75 -18.38
CA CYS A 297 -2.82 -12.31 -18.55
C CYS A 297 -1.53 -11.66 -19.05
N PRO A 298 -1.48 -11.16 -20.30
CA PRO A 298 -0.29 -10.49 -20.83
C PRO A 298 0.10 -9.24 -20.02
N ARG A 299 -0.89 -8.60 -19.38
CA ARG A 299 -0.65 -7.42 -18.54
C ARG A 299 -0.12 -7.76 -17.15
N ALA A 300 -0.27 -9.01 -16.70
CA ALA A 300 0.31 -9.51 -15.47
C ALA A 300 1.79 -9.88 -15.67
N ASN A 301 2.14 -10.37 -16.85
CA ASN A 301 3.50 -10.75 -17.18
C ASN A 301 4.42 -9.53 -17.22
N GLY A 302 5.44 -9.49 -16.35
CA GLY A 302 6.39 -8.38 -16.23
C GLY A 302 5.72 -7.05 -15.87
N HIS A 303 4.62 -7.06 -15.12
CA HIS A 303 3.87 -5.87 -14.72
C HIS A 303 4.77 -4.85 -14.04
N TYR A 304 5.41 -5.23 -12.96
CA TYR A 304 6.20 -4.32 -12.13
C TYR A 304 7.44 -3.77 -12.83
N LYS A 305 7.98 -4.48 -13.81
CA LYS A 305 9.11 -4.00 -14.65
C LYS A 305 8.77 -2.72 -15.43
N ARG A 306 7.49 -2.50 -15.74
CA ARG A 306 6.99 -1.35 -16.52
C ARG A 306 6.27 -0.31 -15.68
N THR A 307 5.99 -0.65 -14.42
CA THR A 307 5.16 0.19 -13.54
C THR A 307 5.89 1.45 -13.10
N ALA A 308 7.21 1.39 -12.85
CA ALA A 308 7.98 2.54 -12.38
C ALA A 308 7.93 3.72 -13.37
N ASP A 309 8.17 3.46 -14.66
CA ASP A 309 8.09 4.48 -15.71
C ASP A 309 6.67 5.01 -15.89
N ALA A 310 5.67 4.11 -15.82
CA ALA A 310 4.26 4.48 -15.90
C ALA A 310 3.84 5.39 -14.74
N ILE A 311 4.28 5.11 -13.51
CA ILE A 311 4.05 5.96 -12.35
C ILE A 311 4.68 7.34 -12.56
N ALA A 312 5.96 7.39 -12.92
CA ALA A 312 6.66 8.65 -13.13
C ALA A 312 5.95 9.53 -14.18
N GLU A 313 5.48 8.95 -15.26
CA GLU A 313 4.74 9.68 -16.31
C GLU A 313 3.39 10.20 -15.81
N ILE A 314 2.52 9.33 -15.27
CA ILE A 314 1.15 9.72 -14.94
C ILE A 314 1.09 10.73 -13.78
N VAL A 315 1.95 10.60 -12.76
CA VAL A 315 1.97 11.53 -11.62
C VAL A 315 2.55 12.89 -11.98
N THR A 316 3.36 12.96 -13.04
CA THR A 316 3.86 14.22 -13.58
C THR A 316 2.80 14.90 -14.45
N ALA A 317 2.07 14.13 -15.26
CA ALA A 317 1.06 14.64 -16.17
C ALA A 317 -0.25 15.04 -15.46
N HIS A 318 -0.63 14.33 -14.38
CA HIS A 318 -1.93 14.48 -13.73
C HIS A 318 -1.80 14.70 -12.21
N LYS A 319 -2.39 15.77 -11.72
CA LYS A 319 -2.56 16.01 -10.27
C LYS A 319 -3.77 15.22 -9.71
N VAL A 320 -4.81 15.07 -10.51
CA VAL A 320 -5.99 14.25 -10.19
C VAL A 320 -6.11 13.13 -11.21
N ILE A 321 -5.93 11.91 -10.74
CA ILE A 321 -5.84 10.71 -11.56
C ILE A 321 -7.20 10.01 -11.51
N ASP A 322 -7.89 10.00 -12.64
CA ASP A 322 -9.17 9.31 -12.80
C ASP A 322 -9.02 8.00 -13.59
N ALA A 323 -10.12 7.27 -13.74
CA ALA A 323 -10.11 5.97 -14.43
C ALA A 323 -9.63 6.08 -15.88
N ALA A 324 -9.96 7.17 -16.59
CA ALA A 324 -9.56 7.35 -17.98
C ALA A 324 -8.04 7.56 -18.12
N ALA A 325 -7.44 8.33 -17.21
CA ALA A 325 -5.99 8.52 -17.17
C ALA A 325 -5.26 7.21 -16.84
N ILE A 326 -5.79 6.43 -15.87
CA ILE A 326 -5.24 5.11 -15.52
C ILE A 326 -5.31 4.17 -16.71
N ASP A 327 -6.46 4.07 -17.38
CA ASP A 327 -6.65 3.18 -18.54
C ASP A 327 -5.74 3.55 -19.71
N ALA A 328 -5.61 4.83 -20.02
CA ALA A 328 -4.73 5.32 -21.08
C ALA A 328 -3.26 4.95 -20.82
N CYS A 329 -2.78 5.24 -19.61
CA CYS A 329 -1.41 4.93 -19.21
C CYS A 329 -1.17 3.40 -19.13
N ALA A 330 -2.10 2.65 -18.54
CA ALA A 330 -2.01 1.19 -18.47
C ALA A 330 -2.00 0.51 -19.84
N ASN A 331 -2.73 1.08 -20.81
CA ASN A 331 -2.69 0.61 -22.21
C ASN A 331 -1.34 0.88 -22.85
N LYS A 332 -0.80 2.10 -22.69
CA LYS A 332 0.51 2.50 -23.22
C LYS A 332 1.63 1.57 -22.75
N TYR A 333 1.67 1.28 -21.46
CA TYR A 333 2.70 0.45 -20.83
C TYR A 333 2.37 -1.04 -20.80
N SER A 334 1.20 -1.47 -21.29
CA SER A 334 0.72 -2.85 -21.26
C SER A 334 0.74 -3.46 -19.85
N ILE A 335 0.32 -2.69 -18.83
CA ILE A 335 0.24 -3.09 -17.43
C ILE A 335 -1.21 -3.30 -16.97
N CYS A 336 -1.40 -3.95 -15.82
CA CYS A 336 -2.73 -4.14 -15.23
C CYS A 336 -3.27 -2.81 -14.67
N PRO A 337 -4.37 -2.25 -15.16
CA PRO A 337 -4.88 -0.98 -14.67
C PRO A 337 -5.32 -1.03 -13.21
N TYR A 338 -5.77 -2.18 -12.70
CA TYR A 338 -6.16 -2.35 -11.31
C TYR A 338 -4.96 -2.27 -10.36
N GLU A 339 -3.96 -3.15 -10.53
CA GLU A 339 -2.76 -3.14 -9.68
C GLU A 339 -2.01 -1.81 -9.80
N PHE A 340 -1.91 -1.26 -11.01
CA PHE A 340 -1.34 0.06 -11.25
C PHE A 340 -2.05 1.15 -10.44
N SER A 341 -3.40 1.11 -10.39
CA SER A 341 -4.15 2.06 -9.59
C SER A 341 -3.87 1.95 -8.09
N LEU A 342 -3.60 0.73 -7.59
CA LEU A 342 -3.22 0.52 -6.19
C LEU A 342 -1.82 1.08 -5.90
N ASP A 343 -0.86 0.88 -6.81
CA ASP A 343 0.50 1.42 -6.64
C ASP A 343 0.52 2.95 -6.69
N LEU A 344 -0.28 3.56 -7.56
CA LEU A 344 -0.43 5.01 -7.64
C LEU A 344 -0.92 5.66 -6.35
N THR A 345 -1.62 4.91 -5.47
CA THR A 345 -2.08 5.47 -4.19
C THR A 345 -0.93 5.95 -3.31
N GLU A 346 0.26 5.38 -3.44
CA GLU A 346 1.43 5.77 -2.64
C GLU A 346 1.88 7.20 -2.97
N HIS A 347 1.67 7.63 -4.21
CA HIS A 347 2.06 8.95 -4.71
C HIS A 347 0.94 10.00 -4.64
N CYS A 348 -0.23 9.63 -4.08
CA CYS A 348 -1.39 10.51 -3.94
C CYS A 348 -1.68 10.86 -2.48
N ASP A 349 -2.09 12.09 -2.25
CA ASP A 349 -2.45 12.63 -0.93
C ASP A 349 -3.90 12.26 -0.55
N ILE A 350 -4.78 12.10 -1.56
CA ILE A 350 -6.18 11.73 -1.41
C ILE A 350 -6.46 10.47 -2.22
N VAL A 351 -7.00 9.45 -1.57
CA VAL A 351 -7.46 8.20 -2.21
C VAL A 351 -8.97 8.14 -2.10
N ILE A 352 -9.66 8.18 -3.24
CA ILE A 352 -11.11 8.05 -3.34
C ILE A 352 -11.42 6.62 -3.78
N CYS A 353 -12.13 5.86 -2.97
CA CYS A 353 -12.40 4.45 -3.24
C CYS A 353 -13.69 3.95 -2.57
N ASP A 354 -14.09 2.72 -2.88
CA ASP A 354 -15.20 2.05 -2.18
C ASP A 354 -14.80 1.69 -0.74
N CYS A 355 -15.75 1.73 0.19
CA CYS A 355 -15.51 1.37 1.59
C CYS A 355 -15.09 -0.10 1.77
N ASN A 356 -15.30 -0.97 0.79
CA ASN A 356 -14.82 -2.34 0.82
C ASN A 356 -13.29 -2.42 0.92
N TYR A 357 -12.56 -1.43 0.41
CA TYR A 357 -11.10 -1.37 0.60
C TYR A 357 -10.65 -1.25 2.07
N LEU A 358 -11.55 -0.86 2.96
CA LEU A 358 -11.30 -0.84 4.41
C LEU A 358 -11.88 -2.08 5.12
N ILE A 359 -13.10 -2.52 4.74
CA ILE A 359 -13.88 -3.50 5.52
C ILE A 359 -13.89 -4.91 4.94
N ASP A 360 -13.62 -5.10 3.64
CA ASP A 360 -13.67 -6.42 3.00
C ASP A 360 -12.27 -7.07 3.05
N GLU A 361 -12.18 -8.25 3.64
CA GLU A 361 -10.92 -8.99 3.80
C GLU A 361 -10.20 -9.26 2.47
N ALA A 362 -10.95 -9.49 1.40
CA ALA A 362 -10.41 -9.77 0.07
C ALA A 362 -9.91 -8.51 -0.66
N ALA A 363 -10.57 -7.35 -0.42
CA ALA A 363 -10.25 -6.08 -1.05
C ALA A 363 -9.41 -5.14 -0.16
N HIS A 364 -9.16 -5.52 1.08
CA HIS A 364 -8.53 -4.68 2.10
C HIS A 364 -7.15 -4.12 1.67
N PHE A 365 -6.97 -2.82 1.89
CA PHE A 365 -5.68 -2.15 1.65
C PHE A 365 -4.63 -2.54 2.69
N ARG A 366 -4.10 -3.76 2.60
CA ARG A 366 -3.11 -4.31 3.54
C ARG A 366 -1.88 -3.41 3.68
N ARG A 367 -1.44 -2.76 2.59
CA ARG A 367 -0.29 -1.84 2.60
C ARG A 367 -0.45 -0.65 3.55
N TYR A 368 -1.69 -0.25 3.88
CA TYR A 368 -1.98 0.88 4.78
C TYR A 368 -2.49 0.45 6.15
N PHE A 369 -3.18 -0.70 6.25
CA PHE A 369 -3.98 -1.02 7.43
C PHE A 369 -3.53 -2.30 8.15
N SER A 370 -2.47 -3.00 7.68
CA SER A 370 -2.02 -4.27 8.28
C SER A 370 -1.14 -4.11 9.51
N SER A 371 -0.49 -2.96 9.71
CA SER A 371 0.44 -2.77 10.81
C SER A 371 -0.28 -2.25 12.06
N CYS A 372 -0.09 -2.93 13.19
CA CYS A 372 -0.51 -2.48 14.52
C CYS A 372 0.74 -2.11 15.33
N GLY A 373 0.85 -0.89 15.90
CA GLY A 373 1.99 -0.49 16.71
C GLY A 373 2.11 1.02 16.92
N GLU A 374 3.05 1.44 17.76
CA GLU A 374 3.44 2.83 17.91
C GLU A 374 4.16 3.33 16.66
N GLY A 375 4.00 4.61 16.32
CA GLY A 375 4.62 5.21 15.12
C GLY A 375 3.86 4.99 13.83
N ARG A 376 2.57 4.61 13.89
CA ARG A 376 1.74 4.47 12.67
C ARG A 376 1.59 5.79 11.93
N PRO A 377 1.53 5.73 10.58
CA PRO A 377 1.07 6.84 9.78
C PRO A 377 -0.33 7.27 10.22
N LYS A 378 -0.56 8.56 10.32
CA LYS A 378 -1.88 9.11 10.66
C LYS A 378 -2.68 9.32 9.38
N TYR A 379 -3.87 8.73 9.31
CA TYR A 379 -4.76 8.86 8.17
C TYR A 379 -6.07 9.53 8.56
N ILE A 380 -6.64 10.31 7.64
CA ILE A 380 -8.00 10.83 7.76
C ILE A 380 -8.92 9.96 6.93
N PHE A 381 -9.95 9.38 7.57
CA PHE A 381 -10.97 8.58 6.92
C PHE A 381 -12.26 9.38 6.80
N LEU A 382 -12.70 9.64 5.59
CA LEU A 382 -13.95 10.34 5.29
C LEU A 382 -14.93 9.35 4.66
N PHE A 383 -16.08 9.13 5.29
CA PHE A 383 -17.11 8.22 4.78
C PHE A 383 -18.32 9.02 4.32
N ASP A 384 -18.58 9.04 3.02
CA ASP A 384 -19.85 9.56 2.51
C ASP A 384 -20.94 8.48 2.59
N GLU A 385 -22.18 8.89 2.87
CA GLU A 385 -23.30 7.97 3.08
C GLU A 385 -23.04 6.94 4.20
N ALA A 386 -22.47 7.39 5.31
CA ALA A 386 -22.02 6.52 6.42
C ALA A 386 -23.12 5.60 7.00
N HIS A 387 -24.41 5.92 6.79
CA HIS A 387 -25.53 5.06 7.18
C HIS A 387 -25.50 3.69 6.49
N ASN A 388 -24.84 3.54 5.34
CA ASN A 388 -24.69 2.27 4.63
C ASN A 388 -23.54 1.42 5.18
N LEU A 389 -22.65 1.99 6.00
CA LEU A 389 -21.43 1.32 6.46
C LEU A 389 -21.73 0.10 7.32
N LEU A 390 -22.76 0.19 8.18
CA LEU A 390 -23.17 -0.91 9.06
C LEU A 390 -23.66 -2.13 8.27
N GLU A 391 -24.53 -1.93 7.29
CA GLU A 391 -25.05 -3.05 6.47
C GLU A 391 -23.95 -3.68 5.60
N ARG A 392 -23.02 -2.87 5.09
CA ARG A 392 -21.85 -3.37 4.37
C ARG A 392 -20.89 -4.15 5.27
N ALA A 393 -20.61 -3.65 6.47
CA ALA A 393 -19.80 -4.38 7.45
C ALA A 393 -20.45 -5.72 7.82
N LYS A 394 -21.77 -5.74 8.06
CA LYS A 394 -22.49 -7.00 8.29
C LYS A 394 -22.40 -7.96 7.10
N ALA A 395 -22.46 -7.46 5.88
CA ALA A 395 -22.35 -8.29 4.68
C ALA A 395 -20.93 -8.88 4.51
N SER A 396 -19.88 -8.08 4.81
CA SER A 396 -18.49 -8.53 4.71
C SER A 396 -18.09 -9.52 5.81
N PHE A 397 -18.54 -9.30 7.04
CA PHE A 397 -18.19 -10.15 8.18
C PHE A 397 -19.26 -11.22 8.48
N GLY A 398 -20.36 -11.25 7.74
CA GLY A 398 -21.41 -12.25 7.84
C GLY A 398 -21.05 -13.53 7.09
N ALA A 399 -21.40 -14.68 7.66
CA ALA A 399 -21.30 -15.98 6.98
C ALA A 399 -22.69 -16.59 6.78
N GLU A 400 -22.96 -17.08 5.56
CA GLU A 400 -24.19 -17.81 5.23
C GLU A 400 -23.88 -19.30 5.09
N LEU A 401 -24.44 -20.12 5.98
CA LEU A 401 -24.39 -21.58 5.89
C LEU A 401 -25.64 -22.10 5.20
N ARG A 402 -25.50 -22.72 4.03
CA ARG A 402 -26.60 -23.36 3.32
C ARG A 402 -26.71 -24.82 3.74
N LEU A 403 -27.86 -25.24 4.21
CA LEU A 403 -28.15 -26.63 4.65
C LEU A 403 -27.78 -27.68 3.57
N SER A 404 -27.94 -27.33 2.29
CA SER A 404 -27.55 -28.17 1.15
C SER A 404 -26.04 -28.41 1.05
N LYS A 405 -25.20 -27.49 1.53
CA LYS A 405 -23.75 -27.68 1.58
C LYS A 405 -23.32 -28.50 2.79
N ILE A 406 -24.01 -28.37 3.92
CA ILE A 406 -23.74 -29.12 5.14
C ILE A 406 -23.99 -30.62 4.91
N ARG A 407 -25.07 -30.98 4.18
CA ARG A 407 -25.39 -32.38 3.85
C ARG A 407 -24.40 -33.08 2.91
N ARG A 408 -23.61 -32.32 2.13
CA ARG A 408 -22.59 -32.88 1.22
C ARG A 408 -21.28 -33.24 1.91
N HIS A 409 -20.98 -32.67 3.09
CA HIS A 409 -19.67 -32.82 3.74
C HIS A 409 -19.65 -33.70 4.99
N GLY A 410 -20.71 -34.53 5.19
CA GLY A 410 -20.72 -35.65 6.16
C GLY A 410 -20.21 -35.35 7.56
N GLN A 411 -21.08 -35.28 8.49
CA GLN A 411 -21.10 -35.67 9.92
C GLN A 411 -19.81 -35.68 10.79
N ARG A 412 -18.79 -34.93 10.53
CA ARG A 412 -17.70 -34.77 11.53
C ARG A 412 -17.51 -33.29 11.80
N ASP A 413 -17.70 -32.90 13.05
CA ASP A 413 -17.43 -31.54 13.60
C ASP A 413 -18.54 -30.47 13.36
N LEU A 414 -19.79 -30.81 13.67
CA LEU A 414 -20.83 -29.80 13.82
C LEU A 414 -21.08 -29.49 15.29
N TYR A 415 -20.78 -28.29 15.72
CA TYR A 415 -21.31 -27.73 16.96
C TYR A 415 -22.81 -27.52 16.78
N GLU A 416 -23.65 -28.00 17.73
CA GLU A 416 -25.06 -27.75 17.75
C GLU A 416 -25.35 -26.25 17.85
N VAL A 417 -25.87 -25.67 16.79
CA VAL A 417 -26.43 -24.34 16.81
C VAL A 417 -27.94 -24.46 16.92
N ALA A 418 -28.49 -24.04 18.05
CA ALA A 418 -29.93 -24.01 18.27
C ALA A 418 -30.61 -23.09 17.25
N VAL A 419 -31.42 -23.63 16.35
CA VAL A 419 -32.17 -22.89 15.35
C VAL A 419 -33.62 -22.75 15.85
N PRO A 420 -34.17 -21.53 15.95
CA PRO A 420 -35.59 -21.35 16.25
C PRO A 420 -36.46 -21.97 15.16
N GLU A 421 -37.48 -22.68 15.58
CA GLU A 421 -38.46 -23.33 14.68
C GLU A 421 -39.01 -22.30 13.68
N GLY A 422 -38.94 -22.63 12.39
CA GLY A 422 -39.54 -21.86 11.29
C GLY A 422 -38.59 -21.06 10.40
N LYS A 423 -37.29 -21.00 10.66
CA LYS A 423 -36.32 -20.28 9.80
C LYS A 423 -35.35 -21.24 9.09
N ARG A 424 -35.36 -21.20 7.75
CA ARG A 424 -34.48 -22.01 6.89
C ARG A 424 -33.07 -21.41 6.65
N ARG A 425 -32.70 -20.34 7.35
CA ARG A 425 -31.38 -19.69 7.26
C ARG A 425 -30.79 -19.53 8.64
N VAL A 426 -29.59 -20.04 8.81
CA VAL A 426 -28.78 -19.80 10.01
C VAL A 426 -27.70 -18.80 9.60
N VAL A 427 -27.72 -17.60 10.17
CA VAL A 427 -26.65 -16.64 10.04
C VAL A 427 -25.70 -16.84 11.23
N VAL A 428 -24.54 -17.43 10.99
CA VAL A 428 -23.50 -17.53 12.01
C VAL A 428 -22.70 -16.25 11.95
N GLN A 429 -22.89 -15.39 12.92
CA GLN A 429 -22.14 -14.15 13.06
C GLN A 429 -20.81 -14.46 13.75
N ARG A 430 -19.74 -14.54 12.99
CA ARG A 430 -18.38 -14.61 13.55
C ARG A 430 -17.92 -13.20 13.89
N CYS A 431 -18.20 -12.75 15.11
CA CYS A 431 -17.59 -11.56 15.68
C CYS A 431 -16.13 -11.86 16.07
N VAL A 432 -15.23 -11.87 15.12
CA VAL A 432 -13.80 -11.86 15.38
C VAL A 432 -13.21 -10.77 14.50
N LEU A 433 -12.55 -9.78 15.12
CA LEU A 433 -11.76 -8.72 14.46
C LEU A 433 -12.42 -7.35 14.16
N LEU A 434 -13.23 -6.84 15.08
CA LEU A 434 -13.42 -5.38 15.12
C LEU A 434 -12.59 -4.68 16.20
N ASP A 435 -11.79 -5.41 16.95
CA ASP A 435 -10.87 -4.85 17.96
C ASP A 435 -9.68 -4.09 17.36
N VAL A 436 -9.46 -4.17 16.04
CA VAL A 436 -8.26 -3.59 15.41
C VAL A 436 -8.49 -2.19 14.83
N VAL A 437 -9.73 -1.81 14.46
CA VAL A 437 -9.99 -0.49 13.84
C VAL A 437 -11.15 0.27 14.50
N PHE A 438 -12.18 -0.43 14.99
CA PHE A 438 -13.33 0.20 15.66
C PHE A 438 -13.79 -0.70 16.81
N ALA A 439 -13.90 -0.18 18.01
CA ALA A 439 -14.64 -0.87 19.06
C ALA A 439 -16.07 -1.10 18.59
N PRO A 440 -16.57 -2.35 18.49
CA PRO A 440 -17.88 -2.67 17.91
C PRO A 440 -19.03 -1.92 18.57
N ASP A 441 -18.88 -1.65 19.88
CA ASP A 441 -19.88 -0.96 20.69
C ASP A 441 -20.10 0.52 20.30
N VAL A 442 -19.09 1.18 19.77
CA VAL A 442 -19.20 2.60 19.39
C VAL A 442 -19.95 2.74 18.07
N LEU A 443 -19.69 1.87 17.11
CA LEU A 443 -20.43 1.85 15.83
C LEU A 443 -21.90 1.46 16.07
N ILE A 444 -22.15 0.42 16.86
CA ILE A 444 -23.49 -0.10 17.15
C ILE A 444 -24.31 0.89 18.01
N ARG A 445 -23.70 1.55 19.01
CA ARG A 445 -24.40 2.55 19.85
C ARG A 445 -24.75 3.80 19.05
N SER A 446 -23.85 4.28 18.19
CA SER A 446 -24.12 5.45 17.34
C SER A 446 -25.23 5.19 16.31
N PHE A 447 -25.38 3.98 15.79
CA PHE A 447 -26.41 3.62 14.82
C PHE A 447 -27.77 3.22 15.43
N ARG A 448 -27.86 2.80 16.69
CA ARG A 448 -29.14 2.49 17.35
C ARG A 448 -30.08 3.71 17.51
N VAL A 449 -29.54 4.92 17.48
CA VAL A 449 -30.33 6.16 17.67
C VAL A 449 -31.03 6.63 16.38
N PHE A 450 -30.66 6.10 15.19
CA PHE A 450 -31.04 6.68 13.90
C PHE A 450 -31.93 5.79 13.03
N ASN A 451 -32.97 5.21 13.59
CA ASN A 451 -34.01 4.54 12.79
C ASN A 451 -35.19 5.49 12.54
N SER A 452 -34.94 6.64 11.92
CA SER A 452 -36.02 7.53 11.48
C SER A 452 -35.96 7.79 9.98
N GLN A 453 -37.12 7.66 9.34
CA GLN A 453 -37.40 7.76 7.89
C GLN A 453 -37.13 9.15 7.28
N ARG A 454 -36.06 9.86 7.62
CA ARG A 454 -35.79 11.18 7.08
C ARG A 454 -34.72 11.10 5.97
N LYS A 455 -34.88 11.90 4.90
CA LYS A 455 -33.99 12.05 3.73
C LYS A 455 -32.65 12.73 4.08
N TYR A 456 -31.97 12.36 5.15
CA TYR A 456 -30.69 12.90 5.56
C TYR A 456 -29.57 11.92 5.20
N LYS A 457 -28.45 12.47 4.76
CA LYS A 457 -27.25 11.72 4.42
C LYS A 457 -26.20 11.94 5.49
N PHE A 458 -25.63 10.86 6.01
CA PHE A 458 -24.65 10.90 7.09
C PHE A 458 -23.24 10.88 6.53
N PHE A 459 -22.37 11.60 7.19
CA PHE A 459 -20.94 11.64 6.95
C PHE A 459 -20.22 11.21 8.23
N CYS A 460 -19.33 10.23 8.14
CA CYS A 460 -18.52 9.80 9.28
C CYS A 460 -17.06 10.17 9.03
N LEU A 461 -16.43 10.74 10.03
CA LEU A 461 -15.02 11.04 10.05
C LEU A 461 -14.38 10.22 11.16
N VAL A 462 -13.26 9.60 10.85
CA VAL A 462 -12.34 8.98 11.81
C VAL A 462 -10.95 9.52 11.52
N ALA A 463 -10.30 10.02 12.52
CA ALA A 463 -8.96 10.60 12.42
C ALA A 463 -7.99 9.94 13.41
#